data_e0fb1708624e2dbe1027e554f67e7a0b
#
_entry.id   e0fb1708624e2dbe1027e554f67e7a0b
#
_cell.length_a   1.000
_cell.length_b   1.000
_cell.length_c   1.000
_cell.angle_alpha   90.00
_cell.angle_beta   90.00
_cell.angle_gamma   90.00
#
_symmetry.space_group_name_H-M   'P 1'
#
loop_
_entity.id
_entity.type
_entity.pdbx_description
1 polymer ?
#
loop_
_entity_poly.entity_id
_entity_poly.type
_entity_poly.pdbx_seq_one_letter_code
_entity_poly.pdbx_strand_id
1 'polypeptide(L)'
;MKSKIYSDTVLILGVVQFVEALAFFLPQSYFPMYITSLGATVASVGIFISAFTLAFAVFSPAIGRISDRIGRKKLILWGLAGDVVFGILTGLAPSWHWLLVIRLLNGAVSAASTLPTEALLIDTVPARRMGEAVGFTSACAMAGRWTGPVFGGSVQWFSRSFGFSTANSYRIPYFVDSILAVLAFALVAWRVREAGSKNVTHKALKAERGKMKFATSMKVMMFFAFTYGGAIGLTMPLTALLYSDKFSVEPLTIGAIISATGLIGLGASWIAGRISDRLGRKPVLALGEGIGRLMGFILPLMPSTNMTALCHLFRKAGFSISRPATDALKADIAPPEHRGEYFGFYQTAYRVGDIIFPVIGTYLYATYIAETFNVVGFSIPGYAIPYFLSSSLGLMGLLTLLIFVKTQRYSDTASKGGDII
;
A
#
# COMPACT_ATOMS: atom_id res chain seq x y z
N MET A 1 -24.66 -24.48 21.25
CA MET A 1 -24.69 -23.07 20.82
C MET A 1 -23.65 -22.91 19.70
N LYS A 2 -24.06 -22.71 18.45
CA LYS A 2 -23.16 -22.29 17.36
C LYS A 2 -22.68 -20.89 17.70
N SER A 3 -21.43 -20.73 18.17
CA SER A 3 -20.85 -19.43 18.41
C SER A 3 -20.88 -18.66 17.08
N LYS A 4 -21.47 -17.45 17.08
CA LYS A 4 -21.48 -16.56 15.91
C LYS A 4 -20.06 -16.51 15.34
N ILE A 5 -19.93 -16.73 14.06
CA ILE A 5 -18.63 -16.86 13.35
C ILE A 5 -17.78 -15.57 13.53
N TYR A 6 -18.46 -14.43 13.62
CA TYR A 6 -17.82 -13.15 13.87
C TYR A 6 -18.39 -12.52 15.15
N SER A 7 -17.50 -12.18 16.09
CA SER A 7 -17.88 -11.28 17.19
C SER A 7 -18.18 -9.89 16.61
N ASP A 8 -19.06 -9.13 17.26
CA ASP A 8 -19.37 -7.75 16.83
C ASP A 8 -18.08 -6.91 16.68
N THR A 9 -17.09 -7.17 17.53
CA THR A 9 -15.79 -6.49 17.47
C THR A 9 -15.05 -6.75 16.14
N VAL A 10 -14.99 -7.99 15.65
CA VAL A 10 -14.30 -8.32 14.38
C VAL A 10 -15.00 -7.65 13.20
N LEU A 11 -16.33 -7.64 13.18
CA LEU A 11 -17.10 -6.96 12.14
C LEU A 11 -16.83 -5.45 12.14
N ILE A 12 -16.80 -4.81 13.31
CA ILE A 12 -16.54 -3.37 13.44
C ILE A 12 -15.11 -3.04 13.02
N LEU A 13 -14.12 -3.84 13.45
CA LEU A 13 -12.73 -3.65 13.01
C LEU A 13 -12.58 -3.83 11.49
N GLY A 14 -13.35 -4.72 10.87
CA GLY A 14 -13.43 -4.83 9.42
C GLY A 14 -13.97 -3.55 8.76
N VAL A 15 -15.05 -2.96 9.32
CA VAL A 15 -15.58 -1.67 8.84
C VAL A 15 -14.57 -0.55 9.02
N VAL A 16 -13.89 -0.48 10.17
CA VAL A 16 -12.84 0.52 10.42
C VAL A 16 -11.72 0.40 9.38
N GLN A 17 -11.21 -0.80 9.13
CA GLN A 17 -10.16 -1.01 8.12
C GLN A 17 -10.64 -0.70 6.70
N PHE A 18 -11.91 -0.95 6.38
CA PHE A 18 -12.51 -0.52 5.10
C PHE A 18 -12.49 1.00 4.98
N VAL A 19 -13.00 1.72 6.01
CA VAL A 19 -13.07 3.19 6.01
C VAL A 19 -11.67 3.81 5.95
N GLU A 20 -10.73 3.35 6.77
CA GLU A 20 -9.34 3.85 6.75
C GLU A 20 -8.67 3.63 5.39
N ALA A 21 -8.85 2.45 4.79
CA ALA A 21 -8.29 2.16 3.48
C ALA A 21 -8.96 3.00 2.38
N LEU A 22 -10.28 3.18 2.44
CA LEU A 22 -11.02 4.03 1.51
C LEU A 22 -10.53 5.47 1.61
N ALA A 23 -10.42 6.02 2.82
CA ALA A 23 -9.92 7.34 3.14
C ALA A 23 -8.52 7.58 2.56
N PHE A 24 -7.60 6.67 2.83
CA PHE A 24 -6.22 6.77 2.35
C PHE A 24 -6.10 6.78 0.82
N PHE A 25 -6.92 5.97 0.14
CA PHE A 25 -6.87 5.83 -1.32
C PHE A 25 -7.83 6.74 -2.08
N LEU A 26 -8.77 7.39 -1.39
CA LEU A 26 -9.75 8.32 -1.95
C LEU A 26 -9.11 9.42 -2.82
N PRO A 27 -8.02 10.09 -2.40
CA PRO A 27 -7.42 11.16 -3.20
C PRO A 27 -6.54 10.67 -4.36
N GLN A 28 -6.32 9.37 -4.52
CA GLN A 28 -5.38 8.84 -5.49
C GLN A 28 -5.67 9.24 -6.94
N SER A 29 -6.94 9.51 -7.28
CA SER A 29 -7.34 9.92 -8.62
C SER A 29 -7.15 11.41 -8.92
N TYR A 30 -7.00 12.27 -7.89
CA TYR A 30 -6.97 13.73 -8.08
C TYR A 30 -5.94 14.46 -7.18
N PHE A 31 -5.24 13.78 -6.29
CA PHE A 31 -4.33 14.41 -5.33
C PHE A 31 -3.25 15.29 -5.95
N PRO A 32 -2.58 14.88 -7.05
CA PRO A 32 -1.63 15.75 -7.72
C PRO A 32 -2.27 17.05 -8.22
N MET A 33 -3.46 16.97 -8.82
CA MET A 33 -4.20 18.13 -9.31
C MET A 33 -4.64 19.05 -8.17
N TYR A 34 -5.03 18.49 -7.02
CA TYR A 34 -5.35 19.27 -5.83
C TYR A 34 -4.14 20.06 -5.34
N ILE A 35 -2.98 19.42 -5.21
CA ILE A 35 -1.75 20.08 -4.74
C ILE A 35 -1.34 21.21 -5.69
N THR A 36 -1.39 20.97 -7.00
CA THR A 36 -1.05 22.00 -8.00
C THR A 36 -2.04 23.15 -8.00
N SER A 37 -3.33 22.88 -7.74
CA SER A 37 -4.34 23.95 -7.57
C SER A 37 -4.09 24.85 -6.34
N LEU A 38 -3.31 24.39 -5.37
CA LEU A 38 -2.86 25.15 -4.20
C LEU A 38 -1.52 25.88 -4.42
N GLY A 39 -1.00 25.88 -5.67
CA GLY A 39 0.24 26.58 -6.06
C GLY A 39 1.51 25.75 -5.93
N ALA A 40 1.43 24.44 -5.68
CA ALA A 40 2.60 23.58 -5.70
C ALA A 40 2.99 23.20 -7.14
N THR A 41 4.27 22.87 -7.33
CA THR A 41 4.76 22.31 -8.60
C THR A 41 4.52 20.80 -8.66
N VAL A 42 4.42 20.23 -9.86
CA VAL A 42 4.32 18.77 -10.05
C VAL A 42 5.52 18.04 -9.42
N ALA A 43 6.71 18.64 -9.45
CA ALA A 43 7.92 18.10 -8.82
C ALA A 43 7.75 17.86 -7.31
N SER A 44 6.96 18.70 -6.63
CA SER A 44 6.77 18.59 -5.17
C SER A 44 5.72 17.57 -4.75
N VAL A 45 4.93 17.00 -5.66
CA VAL A 45 3.88 16.01 -5.33
C VAL A 45 4.45 14.82 -4.56
N GLY A 46 5.63 14.33 -4.94
CA GLY A 46 6.29 13.22 -4.25
C GLY A 46 6.63 13.52 -2.80
N ILE A 47 6.95 14.78 -2.47
CA ILE A 47 7.29 15.20 -1.11
C ILE A 47 6.10 14.96 -0.15
N PHE A 48 4.87 15.18 -0.60
CA PHE A 48 3.66 14.96 0.23
C PHE A 48 3.45 13.49 0.57
N ILE A 49 3.73 12.60 -0.39
CA ILE A 49 3.61 11.15 -0.17
C ILE A 49 4.73 10.68 0.76
N SER A 50 5.95 11.15 0.49
CA SER A 50 7.13 10.82 1.31
C SER A 50 7.00 11.35 2.73
N ALA A 51 6.49 12.57 2.93
CA ALA A 51 6.28 13.15 4.26
C ALA A 51 5.29 12.33 5.10
N PHE A 52 4.16 11.91 4.51
CA PHE A 52 3.19 11.05 5.17
C PHE A 52 3.81 9.69 5.54
N THR A 53 4.44 9.01 4.58
CA THR A 53 5.03 7.67 4.78
C THR A 53 6.18 7.71 5.78
N LEU A 54 7.00 8.76 5.76
CA LEU A 54 8.09 8.98 6.72
C LEU A 54 7.55 9.17 8.14
N ALA A 55 6.58 10.05 8.32
CA ALA A 55 5.97 10.27 9.63
C ALA A 55 5.32 9.00 10.17
N PHE A 56 4.54 8.29 9.35
CA PHE A 56 3.97 7.00 9.72
C PHE A 56 5.05 6.01 10.19
N ALA A 57 6.14 5.87 9.43
CA ALA A 57 7.22 4.94 9.75
C ALA A 57 7.96 5.33 11.05
N VAL A 58 8.28 6.61 11.22
CA VAL A 58 9.02 7.12 12.40
C VAL A 58 8.19 6.99 13.68
N PHE A 59 6.89 7.30 13.62
CA PHE A 59 6.03 7.26 14.81
C PHE A 59 5.49 5.87 15.12
N SER A 60 5.46 4.93 14.18
CA SER A 60 4.95 3.57 14.37
C SER A 60 5.51 2.83 15.61
N PRO A 61 6.83 2.83 15.89
CA PRO A 61 7.36 2.14 17.07
C PRO A 61 6.95 2.80 18.40
N ALA A 62 6.81 4.13 18.42
CA ALA A 62 6.35 4.86 19.59
C ALA A 62 4.86 4.59 19.86
N ILE A 63 4.05 4.65 18.83
CA ILE A 63 2.61 4.37 18.85
C ILE A 63 2.35 2.94 19.33
N GLY A 64 3.08 1.95 18.85
CA GLY A 64 2.95 0.56 19.32
C GLY A 64 3.16 0.45 20.84
N ARG A 65 4.22 1.09 21.37
CA ARG A 65 4.50 1.09 22.83
C ARG A 65 3.45 1.86 23.64
N ILE A 66 2.94 2.96 23.11
CA ILE A 66 1.88 3.75 23.74
C ILE A 66 0.59 2.92 23.77
N SER A 67 0.25 2.22 22.67
CA SER A 67 -0.91 1.34 22.56
C SER A 67 -0.94 0.25 23.64
N ASP A 68 0.23 -0.33 23.93
CA ASP A 68 0.35 -1.35 24.98
C ASP A 68 0.12 -0.79 26.39
N ARG A 69 0.37 0.52 26.61
CA ARG A 69 0.26 1.16 27.93
C ARG A 69 -1.11 1.75 28.20
N ILE A 70 -1.68 2.51 27.26
CA ILE A 70 -2.93 3.25 27.47
C ILE A 70 -4.18 2.50 27.03
N GLY A 71 -4.00 1.38 26.32
CA GLY A 71 -5.06 0.55 25.76
C GLY A 71 -5.28 0.78 24.27
N ARG A 72 -5.69 -0.28 23.59
CA ARG A 72 -5.82 -0.32 22.12
C ARG A 72 -6.98 0.57 21.65
N LYS A 73 -8.18 0.41 22.26
CA LYS A 73 -9.37 1.15 21.88
C LYS A 73 -9.18 2.66 22.03
N LYS A 74 -8.55 3.11 23.11
CA LYS A 74 -8.32 4.54 23.34
C LYS A 74 -7.48 5.13 22.20
N LEU A 75 -6.42 4.42 21.81
CA LEU A 75 -5.51 4.93 20.78
C LEU A 75 -6.17 4.91 19.39
N ILE A 76 -6.98 3.89 19.07
CA ILE A 76 -7.81 3.87 17.85
C ILE A 76 -8.72 5.10 17.80
N LEU A 77 -9.40 5.43 18.91
CA LEU A 77 -10.26 6.61 18.98
C LEU A 77 -9.48 7.91 18.79
N TRP A 78 -8.28 8.04 19.37
CA TRP A 78 -7.41 9.19 19.12
C TRP A 78 -6.96 9.29 17.66
N GLY A 79 -6.61 8.17 17.04
CA GLY A 79 -6.27 8.11 15.61
C GLY A 79 -7.44 8.54 14.73
N LEU A 80 -8.63 7.95 14.92
CA LEU A 80 -9.83 8.30 14.14
C LEU A 80 -10.27 9.76 14.37
N ALA A 81 -10.18 10.28 15.60
CA ALA A 81 -10.45 11.69 15.88
C ALA A 81 -9.46 12.61 15.12
N GLY A 82 -8.18 12.21 15.07
CA GLY A 82 -7.17 12.91 14.28
C GLY A 82 -7.46 12.85 12.79
N ASP A 83 -7.91 11.72 12.25
CA ASP A 83 -8.29 11.59 10.84
C ASP A 83 -9.45 12.54 10.50
N VAL A 84 -10.45 12.70 11.38
CA VAL A 84 -11.51 13.71 11.25
C VAL A 84 -10.92 15.13 11.14
N VAL A 85 -10.05 15.49 12.08
CA VAL A 85 -9.45 16.83 12.12
C VAL A 85 -8.58 17.08 10.88
N PHE A 86 -7.71 16.14 10.54
CA PHE A 86 -6.81 16.31 9.41
C PHE A 86 -7.50 16.19 8.05
N GLY A 87 -8.61 15.46 7.95
CA GLY A 87 -9.49 15.50 6.78
C GLY A 87 -10.07 16.90 6.57
N ILE A 88 -10.67 17.50 7.61
CA ILE A 88 -11.20 18.87 7.55
C ILE A 88 -10.08 19.87 7.22
N LEU A 89 -8.95 19.81 7.91
CA LEU A 89 -7.82 20.73 7.68
C LEU A 89 -7.27 20.58 6.25
N THR A 90 -7.24 19.35 5.70
CA THR A 90 -6.85 19.10 4.31
C THR A 90 -7.81 19.80 3.34
N GLY A 91 -9.12 19.70 3.56
CA GLY A 91 -10.14 20.38 2.75
C GLY A 91 -10.08 21.92 2.87
N LEU A 92 -9.68 22.44 4.00
CA LEU A 92 -9.55 23.88 4.28
C LEU A 92 -8.16 24.45 3.96
N ALA A 93 -7.19 23.64 3.55
CA ALA A 93 -5.82 24.09 3.35
C ALA A 93 -5.74 25.32 2.42
N PRO A 94 -5.18 26.46 2.87
CA PRO A 94 -5.12 27.68 2.07
C PRO A 94 -3.98 27.64 1.04
N SER A 95 -2.94 26.84 1.28
CA SER A 95 -1.79 26.71 0.40
C SER A 95 -1.16 25.32 0.55
N TRP A 96 -0.31 24.96 -0.40
CA TRP A 96 0.41 23.69 -0.39
C TRP A 96 1.37 23.54 0.81
N HIS A 97 1.90 24.62 1.36
CA HIS A 97 2.79 24.57 2.54
C HIS A 97 2.04 24.04 3.77
N TRP A 98 0.83 24.57 4.00
CA TRP A 98 -0.05 24.07 5.06
C TRP A 98 -0.43 22.60 4.85
N LEU A 99 -0.75 22.25 3.59
CA LEU A 99 -1.09 20.88 3.25
C LEU A 99 0.08 19.92 3.52
N LEU A 100 1.33 20.34 3.31
CA LEU A 100 2.51 19.54 3.62
C LEU A 100 2.64 19.27 5.12
N VAL A 101 2.47 20.29 5.96
CA VAL A 101 2.46 20.14 7.43
C VAL A 101 1.33 19.19 7.86
N ILE A 102 0.13 19.39 7.32
CA ILE A 102 -1.02 18.52 7.60
C ILE A 102 -0.70 17.06 7.24
N ARG A 103 -0.09 16.81 6.08
CA ARG A 103 0.29 15.46 5.62
C ARG A 103 1.32 14.79 6.54
N LEU A 104 2.30 15.55 7.01
CA LEU A 104 3.29 15.05 7.97
C LEU A 104 2.63 14.62 9.28
N LEU A 105 1.77 15.48 9.85
CA LEU A 105 1.06 15.17 11.09
C LEU A 105 0.05 14.03 10.91
N ASN A 106 -0.67 14.00 9.80
CA ASN A 106 -1.62 12.92 9.49
C ASN A 106 -0.92 11.56 9.40
N GLY A 107 0.31 11.49 8.86
CA GLY A 107 1.07 10.24 8.85
C GLY A 107 1.32 9.67 10.26
N ALA A 108 1.63 10.52 11.23
CA ALA A 108 1.81 10.11 12.62
C ALA A 108 0.49 9.64 13.27
N VAL A 109 -0.60 10.34 12.99
CA VAL A 109 -1.94 10.03 13.52
C VAL A 109 -2.51 8.75 12.89
N SER A 110 -2.32 8.54 11.60
CA SER A 110 -2.74 7.31 10.92
C SER A 110 -2.05 6.05 11.48
N ALA A 111 -0.82 6.17 12.01
CA ALA A 111 -0.21 5.07 12.76
C ALA A 111 -0.96 4.77 14.07
N ALA A 112 -1.62 5.77 14.68
CA ALA A 112 -2.36 5.59 15.93
C ALA A 112 -3.73 4.93 15.74
N SER A 113 -4.31 4.95 14.54
CA SER A 113 -5.52 4.18 14.23
C SER A 113 -5.19 2.78 13.71
N THR A 114 -4.31 2.67 12.73
CA THR A 114 -4.05 1.42 12.00
C THR A 114 -3.39 0.34 12.86
N LEU A 115 -2.27 0.67 13.55
CA LEU A 115 -1.50 -0.34 14.29
C LEU A 115 -2.26 -0.93 15.49
N PRO A 116 -2.95 -0.13 16.34
CA PRO A 116 -3.76 -0.68 17.41
C PRO A 116 -4.97 -1.47 16.92
N THR A 117 -5.53 -1.14 15.74
CA THR A 117 -6.64 -1.91 15.14
C THR A 117 -6.20 -3.32 14.81
N GLU A 118 -5.03 -3.51 14.17
CA GLU A 118 -4.46 -4.83 13.93
C GLU A 118 -4.14 -5.59 15.23
N ALA A 119 -3.58 -4.90 16.21
CA ALA A 119 -3.25 -5.49 17.50
C ALA A 119 -4.52 -5.89 18.29
N LEU A 120 -5.56 -5.06 18.28
CA LEU A 120 -6.84 -5.37 18.94
C LEU A 120 -7.52 -6.59 18.31
N LEU A 121 -7.42 -6.75 16.99
CA LEU A 121 -7.90 -7.94 16.31
C LEU A 121 -7.21 -9.21 16.85
N ILE A 122 -5.87 -9.17 16.97
CA ILE A 122 -5.06 -10.28 17.49
C ILE A 122 -5.44 -10.58 18.95
N ASP A 123 -5.63 -9.55 19.78
CA ASP A 123 -5.97 -9.71 21.19
C ASP A 123 -7.39 -10.27 21.41
N THR A 124 -8.31 -10.02 20.47
CA THR A 124 -9.74 -10.37 20.60
C THR A 124 -10.05 -11.75 20.07
N VAL A 125 -9.30 -12.24 19.07
CA VAL A 125 -9.61 -13.47 18.34
C VAL A 125 -8.81 -14.66 18.88
N PRO A 126 -9.44 -15.82 19.14
CA PRO A 126 -8.71 -17.04 19.49
C PRO A 126 -7.76 -17.46 18.36
N ALA A 127 -6.58 -17.99 18.73
CA ALA A 127 -5.54 -18.41 17.77
C ALA A 127 -6.07 -19.36 16.67
N ARG A 128 -7.00 -20.24 17.01
CA ARG A 128 -7.65 -21.18 16.06
C ARG A 128 -8.41 -20.49 14.92
N ARG A 129 -8.89 -19.25 15.12
CA ARG A 129 -9.67 -18.48 14.14
C ARG A 129 -8.95 -17.23 13.65
N MET A 130 -7.71 -17.05 14.03
CA MET A 130 -6.93 -15.86 13.68
C MET A 130 -6.83 -15.66 12.15
N GLY A 131 -6.55 -16.73 11.39
CA GLY A 131 -6.48 -16.67 9.93
C GLY A 131 -7.79 -16.20 9.27
N GLU A 132 -8.93 -16.65 9.78
CA GLU A 132 -10.25 -16.25 9.29
C GLU A 132 -10.52 -14.76 9.55
N ALA A 133 -10.25 -14.30 10.77
CA ALA A 133 -10.47 -12.90 11.16
C ALA A 133 -9.53 -11.93 10.42
N VAL A 134 -8.25 -12.26 10.31
CA VAL A 134 -7.28 -11.47 9.53
C VAL A 134 -7.65 -11.47 8.05
N GLY A 135 -8.08 -12.61 7.50
CA GLY A 135 -8.56 -12.72 6.13
C GLY A 135 -9.76 -11.81 5.86
N PHE A 136 -10.74 -11.80 6.76
CA PHE A 136 -11.93 -10.93 6.66
C PHE A 136 -11.56 -9.45 6.72
N THR A 137 -10.80 -9.02 7.74
CA THR A 137 -10.43 -7.60 7.89
C THR A 137 -9.52 -7.12 6.77
N SER A 138 -8.61 -7.97 6.28
CA SER A 138 -7.82 -7.68 5.10
C SER A 138 -8.67 -7.53 3.84
N ALA A 139 -9.69 -8.36 3.66
CA ALA A 139 -10.64 -8.24 2.53
C ALA A 139 -11.41 -6.91 2.60
N CYS A 140 -11.84 -6.49 3.80
CA CYS A 140 -12.47 -5.18 4.02
C CYS A 140 -11.51 -4.03 3.65
N ALA A 141 -10.25 -4.08 4.12
CA ALA A 141 -9.24 -3.09 3.77
C ALA A 141 -8.97 -3.04 2.25
N MET A 142 -8.90 -4.20 1.59
CA MET A 142 -8.74 -4.26 0.14
C MET A 142 -9.95 -3.70 -0.61
N ALA A 143 -11.17 -3.96 -0.14
CA ALA A 143 -12.37 -3.36 -0.71
C ALA A 143 -12.33 -1.83 -0.61
N GLY A 144 -11.99 -1.26 0.56
CA GLY A 144 -11.79 0.17 0.74
C GLY A 144 -10.72 0.74 -0.20
N ARG A 145 -9.57 0.06 -0.28
CA ARG A 145 -8.45 0.45 -1.15
C ARG A 145 -8.85 0.59 -2.62
N TRP A 146 -9.64 -0.35 -3.14
CA TRP A 146 -10.00 -0.36 -4.55
C TRP A 146 -11.26 0.43 -4.88
N THR A 147 -12.12 0.71 -3.89
CA THR A 147 -13.27 1.62 -4.08
C THR A 147 -12.91 3.08 -3.85
N GLY A 148 -11.89 3.38 -3.04
CA GLY A 148 -11.47 4.74 -2.69
C GLY A 148 -11.26 5.66 -3.91
N PRO A 149 -10.44 5.30 -4.91
CA PRO A 149 -10.16 6.19 -6.04
C PRO A 149 -11.38 6.56 -6.87
N VAL A 150 -12.28 5.61 -7.17
CA VAL A 150 -13.52 5.92 -7.90
C VAL A 150 -14.49 6.72 -7.02
N PHE A 151 -14.58 6.42 -5.74
CA PHE A 151 -15.43 7.16 -4.80
C PHE A 151 -14.96 8.61 -4.67
N GLY A 152 -13.68 8.87 -4.49
CA GLY A 152 -13.11 10.22 -4.44
C GLY A 152 -13.32 10.99 -5.75
N GLY A 153 -13.09 10.35 -6.89
CA GLY A 153 -13.36 10.93 -8.21
C GLY A 153 -14.83 11.23 -8.43
N SER A 154 -15.75 10.36 -7.96
CA SER A 154 -17.20 10.57 -8.04
C SER A 154 -17.63 11.78 -7.21
N VAL A 155 -17.19 11.89 -5.97
CA VAL A 155 -17.50 13.03 -5.09
C VAL A 155 -16.98 14.33 -5.71
N GLN A 156 -15.79 14.33 -6.28
CA GLN A 156 -15.20 15.48 -6.96
C GLN A 156 -16.05 15.88 -8.19
N TRP A 157 -16.46 14.91 -9.01
CA TRP A 157 -17.29 15.13 -10.19
C TRP A 157 -18.67 15.69 -9.83
N PHE A 158 -19.35 15.11 -8.83
CA PHE A 158 -20.62 15.63 -8.31
C PHE A 158 -20.46 17.07 -7.82
N SER A 159 -19.40 17.37 -7.08
CA SER A 159 -19.14 18.73 -6.58
C SER A 159 -19.04 19.74 -7.72
N ARG A 160 -18.38 19.38 -8.82
CA ARG A 160 -18.37 20.23 -10.04
C ARG A 160 -19.74 20.41 -10.66
N SER A 161 -20.54 19.35 -10.71
CA SER A 161 -21.92 19.40 -11.24
C SER A 161 -22.83 20.32 -10.41
N PHE A 162 -22.54 20.51 -9.14
CA PHE A 162 -23.22 21.48 -8.27
C PHE A 162 -22.64 22.91 -8.34
N GLY A 163 -21.76 23.19 -9.30
CA GLY A 163 -21.24 24.53 -9.56
C GLY A 163 -19.99 24.93 -8.77
N PHE A 164 -19.38 24.03 -8.02
CA PHE A 164 -18.10 24.33 -7.38
C PHE A 164 -16.99 24.52 -8.44
N SER A 165 -16.11 25.48 -8.20
CA SER A 165 -14.91 25.65 -9.04
C SER A 165 -14.06 24.38 -9.01
N THR A 166 -13.21 24.17 -10.02
CA THR A 166 -12.33 22.98 -10.11
C THR A 166 -11.45 22.85 -8.85
N ALA A 167 -10.86 23.93 -8.36
CA ALA A 167 -10.02 23.93 -7.16
C ALA A 167 -10.83 23.56 -5.90
N ASN A 168 -12.04 24.09 -5.75
CA ASN A 168 -12.88 23.78 -4.58
C ASN A 168 -13.47 22.37 -4.66
N SER A 169 -13.73 21.83 -5.85
CA SER A 169 -14.24 20.47 -6.00
C SER A 169 -13.28 19.40 -5.50
N TYR A 170 -11.96 19.66 -5.52
CA TYR A 170 -10.96 18.76 -4.93
C TYR A 170 -10.98 18.73 -3.40
N ARG A 171 -11.60 19.72 -2.75
CA ARG A 171 -11.67 19.84 -1.29
C ARG A 171 -12.82 19.01 -0.70
N ILE A 172 -13.93 18.91 -1.43
CA ILE A 172 -15.17 18.28 -0.94
C ILE A 172 -14.97 16.80 -0.54
N PRO A 173 -14.24 15.96 -1.31
CA PRO A 173 -14.00 14.58 -0.90
C PRO A 173 -13.35 14.43 0.48
N TYR A 174 -12.53 15.38 0.93
CA TYR A 174 -11.90 15.34 2.27
C TYR A 174 -12.90 15.60 3.40
N PHE A 175 -13.93 16.41 3.17
CA PHE A 175 -15.02 16.57 4.14
C PHE A 175 -15.88 15.31 4.22
N VAL A 176 -16.14 14.66 3.07
CA VAL A 176 -16.83 13.37 3.04
C VAL A 176 -16.03 12.31 3.78
N ASP A 177 -14.72 12.27 3.59
CA ASP A 177 -13.79 11.42 4.31
C ASP A 177 -13.88 11.64 5.83
N SER A 178 -13.86 12.90 6.28
CA SER A 178 -14.02 13.24 7.71
C SER A 178 -15.36 12.76 8.27
N ILE A 179 -16.46 12.81 7.51
CA ILE A 179 -17.75 12.26 7.93
C ILE A 179 -17.66 10.73 8.11
N LEU A 180 -17.00 10.02 7.18
CA LEU A 180 -16.79 8.58 7.31
C LEU A 180 -15.92 8.23 8.53
N ALA A 181 -14.89 9.03 8.81
CA ALA A 181 -14.06 8.87 9.99
C ALA A 181 -14.86 9.11 11.30
N VAL A 182 -15.80 10.09 11.33
CA VAL A 182 -16.73 10.28 12.46
C VAL A 182 -17.61 9.06 12.67
N LEU A 183 -18.14 8.46 11.58
CA LEU A 183 -18.96 7.25 11.69
C LEU A 183 -18.14 6.06 12.22
N ALA A 184 -16.90 5.89 11.74
CA ALA A 184 -15.99 4.86 12.24
C ALA A 184 -15.65 5.09 13.72
N PHE A 185 -15.35 6.34 14.12
CA PHE A 185 -15.13 6.73 15.50
C PHE A 185 -16.33 6.38 16.39
N ALA A 186 -17.54 6.75 15.99
CA ALA A 186 -18.76 6.46 16.74
C ALA A 186 -18.99 4.95 16.90
N LEU A 187 -18.77 4.15 15.84
CA LEU A 187 -18.89 2.69 15.89
C LEU A 187 -17.89 2.08 16.89
N VAL A 188 -16.63 2.52 16.86
CA VAL A 188 -15.60 2.04 17.78
C VAL A 188 -15.93 2.47 19.21
N ALA A 189 -16.30 3.73 19.42
CA ALA A 189 -16.61 4.27 20.74
C ALA A 189 -17.75 3.49 21.42
N TRP A 190 -18.80 3.19 20.66
CA TRP A 190 -20.02 2.58 21.19
C TRP A 190 -19.93 1.05 21.32
N ARG A 191 -19.41 0.37 20.31
CA ARG A 191 -19.53 -1.10 20.20
C ARG A 191 -18.25 -1.87 20.52
N VAL A 192 -17.06 -1.30 20.33
CA VAL A 192 -15.81 -1.99 20.60
C VAL A 192 -15.51 -1.95 22.09
N ARG A 193 -15.23 -3.11 22.68
CA ARG A 193 -14.77 -3.21 24.06
C ARG A 193 -13.23 -3.30 24.09
N GLU A 194 -12.61 -2.69 25.09
CA GLU A 194 -11.18 -2.87 25.32
C GLU A 194 -10.92 -4.37 25.58
N ALA A 195 -10.00 -4.96 24.83
CA ALA A 195 -9.51 -6.28 25.17
C ALA A 195 -8.68 -6.15 26.44
N GLY A 196 -9.02 -6.91 27.48
CA GLY A 196 -8.23 -6.93 28.71
C GLY A 196 -6.77 -7.20 28.33
N SER A 197 -5.85 -6.31 28.72
CA SER A 197 -4.42 -6.45 28.46
C SER A 197 -3.95 -7.81 28.99
N LYS A 198 -3.83 -8.80 28.14
CA LYS A 198 -3.05 -9.96 28.44
C LYS A 198 -1.61 -9.46 28.45
N ASN A 199 -1.10 -9.17 29.65
CA ASN A 199 0.34 -8.99 29.87
C ASN A 199 1.06 -10.26 29.41
N VAL A 200 1.17 -10.46 28.11
CA VAL A 200 2.07 -11.45 27.55
C VAL A 200 3.46 -10.89 27.86
N THR A 201 4.10 -11.53 28.80
CA THR A 201 5.46 -11.23 29.23
C THR A 201 6.42 -11.44 28.04
N HIS A 202 6.43 -10.47 27.11
CA HIS A 202 7.42 -10.39 26.03
C HIS A 202 8.87 -10.32 26.56
N LYS A 203 9.04 -10.10 27.86
CA LYS A 203 10.35 -10.02 28.50
C LYS A 203 11.06 -11.38 28.59
N ALA A 204 10.32 -12.46 28.78
CA ALA A 204 10.94 -13.79 28.93
C ALA A 204 11.45 -14.39 27.61
N LEU A 205 10.77 -14.10 26.49
CA LEU A 205 11.15 -14.61 25.17
C LEU A 205 12.33 -13.85 24.52
N LYS A 206 12.66 -12.68 25.03
CA LYS A 206 13.73 -11.83 24.47
C LYS A 206 15.13 -12.16 25.03
N ALA A 207 15.21 -12.79 26.19
CA ALA A 207 16.48 -13.02 26.91
C ALA A 207 17.32 -14.18 26.31
N GLU A 208 16.70 -15.09 25.54
CA GLU A 208 17.39 -16.27 24.99
C GLU A 208 17.65 -16.22 23.47
N ARG A 209 17.19 -15.17 22.78
CA ARG A 209 17.41 -15.07 21.34
C ARG A 209 18.78 -14.49 21.04
N GLY A 210 19.67 -15.31 20.51
CA GLY A 210 20.95 -14.86 19.95
C GLY A 210 20.76 -13.81 18.85
N LYS A 211 21.83 -13.08 18.50
CA LYS A 211 21.78 -12.10 17.39
C LYS A 211 21.46 -12.81 16.07
N MET A 212 20.45 -12.33 15.33
CA MET A 212 20.09 -12.85 14.01
C MET A 212 21.26 -12.71 13.04
N LYS A 213 21.69 -13.81 12.45
CA LYS A 213 22.67 -13.80 11.36
C LYS A 213 21.95 -13.72 10.02
N PHE A 214 22.23 -12.67 9.25
CA PHE A 214 21.62 -12.48 7.93
C PHE A 214 22.27 -13.38 6.89
N ALA A 215 21.56 -14.41 6.46
CA ALA A 215 21.96 -15.21 5.28
C ALA A 215 21.90 -14.34 4.00
N THR A 216 22.64 -14.74 2.97
CA THR A 216 22.66 -14.02 1.69
C THR A 216 21.25 -13.89 1.09
N SER A 217 20.44 -14.95 1.15
CA SER A 217 19.04 -14.92 0.67
C SER A 217 18.18 -13.87 1.39
N MET A 218 18.38 -13.67 2.71
CA MET A 218 17.67 -12.64 3.48
C MET A 218 18.06 -11.23 3.04
N LYS A 219 19.35 -10.97 2.84
CA LYS A 219 19.85 -9.66 2.34
C LYS A 219 19.33 -9.37 0.95
N VAL A 220 19.33 -10.35 0.06
CA VAL A 220 18.81 -10.23 -1.30
C VAL A 220 17.31 -9.95 -1.31
N MET A 221 16.53 -10.61 -0.44
CA MET A 221 15.10 -10.31 -0.30
C MET A 221 14.86 -8.91 0.24
N MET A 222 15.69 -8.40 1.15
CA MET A 222 15.60 -7.01 1.62
C MET A 222 15.94 -6.01 0.50
N PHE A 223 16.96 -6.32 -0.32
CA PHE A 223 17.27 -5.52 -1.50
C PHE A 223 16.12 -5.54 -2.52
N PHE A 224 15.51 -6.71 -2.77
CA PHE A 224 14.30 -6.82 -3.58
C PHE A 224 13.16 -5.97 -3.02
N ALA A 225 12.95 -5.99 -1.70
CA ALA A 225 11.94 -5.15 -1.05
C ALA A 225 12.19 -3.65 -1.26
N PHE A 226 13.43 -3.20 -1.10
CA PHE A 226 13.83 -1.81 -1.35
C PHE A 226 13.58 -1.38 -2.79
N THR A 227 14.04 -2.18 -3.77
CA THR A 227 13.83 -1.88 -5.19
C THR A 227 12.37 -1.95 -5.59
N TYR A 228 11.59 -2.86 -5.00
CA TYR A 228 10.16 -2.98 -5.21
C TYR A 228 9.39 -1.77 -4.66
N GLY A 229 9.69 -1.35 -3.41
CA GLY A 229 9.14 -0.12 -2.81
C GLY A 229 9.51 1.13 -3.62
N GLY A 230 10.77 1.21 -4.04
CA GLY A 230 11.26 2.30 -4.90
C GLY A 230 10.58 2.36 -6.26
N ALA A 231 10.39 1.22 -6.90
CA ALA A 231 9.71 1.15 -8.19
C ALA A 231 8.22 1.57 -8.10
N ILE A 232 7.54 1.20 -7.01
CA ILE A 232 6.17 1.68 -6.75
C ILE A 232 6.20 3.19 -6.48
N GLY A 233 7.08 3.65 -5.61
CA GLY A 233 7.23 5.07 -5.24
C GLY A 233 7.45 5.97 -6.45
N LEU A 234 8.31 5.57 -7.40
CA LEU A 234 8.56 6.31 -8.65
C LEU A 234 7.31 6.60 -9.47
N THR A 235 6.34 5.67 -9.52
CA THR A 235 5.23 5.74 -10.47
C THR A 235 3.86 5.91 -9.84
N MET A 236 3.70 5.64 -8.54
CA MET A 236 2.41 5.76 -7.85
C MET A 236 1.81 7.17 -7.96
N PRO A 237 2.56 8.26 -7.66
CA PRO A 237 2.04 9.62 -7.77
C PRO A 237 1.78 10.03 -9.22
N LEU A 238 2.49 9.43 -10.19
CA LEU A 238 2.42 9.79 -11.59
C LEU A 238 1.24 9.18 -12.34
N THR A 239 0.56 8.18 -11.76
CA THR A 239 -0.55 7.52 -12.45
C THR A 239 -1.66 8.50 -12.82
N ALA A 240 -2.10 9.33 -11.87
CA ALA A 240 -3.14 10.32 -12.12
C ALA A 240 -2.66 11.43 -13.07
N LEU A 241 -1.41 11.89 -12.90
CA LEU A 241 -0.79 12.90 -13.77
C LEU A 241 -0.70 12.41 -15.23
N LEU A 242 -0.27 11.18 -15.46
CA LEU A 242 -0.18 10.65 -16.81
C LEU A 242 -1.52 10.68 -17.54
N TYR A 243 -2.61 10.29 -16.88
CA TYR A 243 -3.94 10.32 -17.48
C TYR A 243 -4.46 11.74 -17.67
N SER A 244 -4.24 12.63 -16.71
CA SER A 244 -4.64 14.02 -16.78
C SER A 244 -3.85 14.80 -17.83
N ASP A 245 -2.51 14.75 -17.77
CA ASP A 245 -1.65 15.60 -18.58
C ASP A 245 -1.60 15.14 -20.05
N LYS A 246 -1.55 13.81 -20.26
CA LYS A 246 -1.46 13.27 -21.62
C LYS A 246 -2.79 13.16 -22.35
N PHE A 247 -3.87 12.88 -21.63
CA PHE A 247 -5.16 12.53 -22.23
C PHE A 247 -6.32 13.43 -21.74
N SER A 248 -6.04 14.38 -20.86
CA SER A 248 -7.06 15.27 -20.24
C SER A 248 -8.22 14.50 -19.59
N VAL A 249 -7.92 13.34 -18.99
CA VAL A 249 -8.92 12.46 -18.35
C VAL A 249 -9.33 13.04 -17.01
N GLU A 250 -10.63 13.09 -16.75
CA GLU A 250 -11.18 13.58 -15.48
C GLU A 250 -10.93 12.61 -14.30
N PRO A 251 -10.84 13.13 -13.04
CA PRO A 251 -10.60 12.33 -11.85
C PRO A 251 -11.53 11.14 -11.63
N LEU A 252 -12.80 11.25 -12.01
CA LEU A 252 -13.76 10.14 -11.94
C LEU A 252 -13.31 8.95 -12.80
N THR A 253 -12.96 9.22 -14.06
CA THR A 253 -12.50 8.18 -14.99
C THR A 253 -11.15 7.61 -14.56
N ILE A 254 -10.24 8.44 -14.09
CA ILE A 254 -8.96 7.99 -13.51
C ILE A 254 -9.21 7.05 -12.33
N GLY A 255 -10.11 7.45 -11.43
CA GLY A 255 -10.51 6.65 -10.29
C GLY A 255 -11.13 5.31 -10.69
N ALA A 256 -12.00 5.30 -11.69
CA ALA A 256 -12.62 4.10 -12.23
C ALA A 256 -11.58 3.13 -12.82
N ILE A 257 -10.60 3.63 -13.59
CA ILE A 257 -9.50 2.82 -14.14
C ILE A 257 -8.67 2.21 -13.00
N ILE A 258 -8.26 3.01 -12.01
CA ILE A 258 -7.45 2.53 -10.88
C ILE A 258 -8.22 1.48 -10.08
N SER A 259 -9.49 1.72 -9.81
CA SER A 259 -10.35 0.81 -9.04
C SER A 259 -10.61 -0.50 -9.78
N ALA A 260 -10.98 -0.44 -11.05
CA ALA A 260 -11.23 -1.63 -11.88
C ALA A 260 -9.98 -2.52 -12.01
N THR A 261 -8.82 -1.90 -12.28
CA THR A 261 -7.54 -2.66 -12.39
C THR A 261 -7.15 -3.31 -11.07
N GLY A 262 -7.47 -2.68 -9.95
CA GLY A 262 -7.23 -3.24 -8.63
C GLY A 262 -8.11 -4.42 -8.29
N LEU A 263 -9.41 -4.34 -8.58
CA LEU A 263 -10.38 -5.42 -8.36
C LEU A 263 -10.05 -6.67 -9.19
N ILE A 264 -9.70 -6.49 -10.46
CA ILE A 264 -9.29 -7.60 -11.33
C ILE A 264 -7.99 -8.26 -10.81
N GLY A 265 -7.06 -7.45 -10.29
CA GLY A 265 -5.84 -7.95 -9.65
C GLY A 265 -6.08 -8.87 -8.45
N LEU A 266 -7.19 -8.70 -7.71
CA LEU A 266 -7.55 -9.59 -6.59
C LEU A 266 -7.82 -11.02 -7.08
N GLY A 267 -8.60 -11.17 -8.16
CA GLY A 267 -8.88 -12.47 -8.78
C GLY A 267 -7.60 -13.16 -9.25
N ALA A 268 -6.71 -12.41 -9.91
CA ALA A 268 -5.42 -12.90 -10.36
C ALA A 268 -4.53 -13.39 -9.20
N SER A 269 -4.52 -12.69 -8.07
CA SER A 269 -3.75 -13.06 -6.89
C SER A 269 -4.22 -14.39 -6.28
N TRP A 270 -5.53 -14.61 -6.21
CA TRP A 270 -6.09 -15.85 -5.66
C TRP A 270 -5.75 -17.09 -6.51
N ILE A 271 -5.84 -16.96 -7.84
CA ILE A 271 -5.45 -18.02 -8.78
C ILE A 271 -3.95 -18.27 -8.70
N ALA A 272 -3.14 -17.20 -8.66
CA ALA A 272 -1.69 -17.27 -8.62
C ALA A 272 -1.14 -17.96 -7.37
N GLY A 273 -1.80 -17.81 -6.20
CA GLY A 273 -1.44 -18.52 -4.98
C GLY A 273 -1.45 -20.04 -5.19
N ARG A 274 -2.52 -20.58 -5.79
CA ARG A 274 -2.65 -22.02 -6.07
C ARG A 274 -1.64 -22.50 -7.11
N ILE A 275 -1.36 -21.69 -8.13
CA ILE A 275 -0.35 -21.98 -9.16
C ILE A 275 1.05 -22.00 -8.54
N SER A 276 1.36 -21.05 -7.66
CA SER A 276 2.65 -20.94 -6.98
C SER A 276 2.98 -22.16 -6.11
N ASP A 277 1.97 -22.77 -5.50
CA ASP A 277 2.13 -24.00 -4.69
C ASP A 277 2.48 -25.22 -5.59
N ARG A 278 2.04 -25.23 -6.86
CA ARG A 278 2.29 -26.34 -7.80
C ARG A 278 3.55 -26.16 -8.64
N LEU A 279 3.74 -24.98 -9.21
CA LEU A 279 4.87 -24.69 -10.11
C LEU A 279 6.13 -24.22 -9.37
N GLY A 280 6.00 -23.94 -8.08
CA GLY A 280 7.07 -23.32 -7.29
C GLY A 280 6.98 -21.79 -7.27
N ARG A 281 7.56 -21.21 -6.23
CA ARG A 281 7.40 -19.77 -5.93
C ARG A 281 8.16 -18.84 -6.86
N LYS A 282 9.42 -19.20 -7.21
CA LYS A 282 10.27 -18.37 -8.08
C LYS A 282 9.72 -18.20 -9.50
N PRO A 283 9.27 -19.25 -10.22
CA PRO A 283 8.72 -19.09 -11.57
C PRO A 283 7.50 -18.18 -11.61
N VAL A 284 6.58 -18.32 -10.64
CA VAL A 284 5.36 -17.50 -10.57
C VAL A 284 5.70 -16.04 -10.24
N LEU A 285 6.64 -15.81 -9.29
CA LEU A 285 7.15 -14.49 -8.98
C LEU A 285 7.81 -13.85 -10.20
N ALA A 286 8.69 -14.59 -10.91
CA ALA A 286 9.38 -14.10 -12.08
C ALA A 286 8.42 -13.73 -13.22
N LEU A 287 7.42 -14.58 -13.47
CA LEU A 287 6.40 -14.32 -14.49
C LEU A 287 5.59 -13.06 -14.14
N GLY A 288 5.08 -12.97 -12.91
CA GLY A 288 4.28 -11.83 -12.48
C GLY A 288 5.05 -10.52 -12.49
N GLU A 289 6.25 -10.48 -11.90
CA GLU A 289 7.11 -9.29 -11.94
C GLU A 289 7.53 -8.96 -13.39
N GLY A 290 7.90 -9.97 -14.19
CA GLY A 290 8.28 -9.77 -15.60
C GLY A 290 7.18 -9.09 -16.40
N ILE A 291 5.95 -9.59 -16.34
CA ILE A 291 4.78 -8.95 -16.96
C ILE A 291 4.60 -7.53 -16.44
N GLY A 292 4.63 -7.34 -15.12
CA GLY A 292 4.44 -6.02 -14.49
C GLY A 292 5.49 -5.00 -14.95
N ARG A 293 6.77 -5.40 -15.06
CA ARG A 293 7.87 -4.53 -15.49
C ARG A 293 7.83 -4.25 -17.00
N LEU A 294 7.56 -5.26 -17.82
CA LEU A 294 7.38 -5.09 -19.26
C LEU A 294 6.25 -4.08 -19.55
N MET A 295 5.10 -4.26 -18.91
CA MET A 295 3.99 -3.32 -19.05
C MET A 295 4.35 -1.93 -18.51
N GLY A 296 5.24 -1.84 -17.53
CA GLY A 296 5.73 -0.55 -17.01
C GLY A 296 6.58 0.22 -18.03
N PHE A 297 7.34 -0.43 -18.89
CA PHE A 297 8.04 0.21 -20.03
C PHE A 297 7.05 0.64 -21.13
N ILE A 298 6.06 -0.18 -21.41
CA ILE A 298 5.12 0.05 -22.52
C ILE A 298 4.08 1.13 -22.18
N LEU A 299 3.61 1.17 -20.92
CA LEU A 299 2.49 2.01 -20.46
C LEU A 299 2.61 3.50 -20.85
N PRO A 300 3.73 4.21 -20.62
CA PRO A 300 3.84 5.62 -20.96
C PRO A 300 3.85 5.88 -22.48
N LEU A 301 4.14 4.87 -23.29
CA LEU A 301 4.20 4.98 -24.74
C LEU A 301 2.84 4.78 -25.42
N MET A 302 1.83 4.30 -24.71
CA MET A 302 0.51 3.99 -25.30
C MET A 302 -0.18 5.25 -25.84
N PRO A 303 -0.73 5.20 -27.08
CA PRO A 303 -1.25 6.39 -27.77
C PRO A 303 -2.65 6.83 -27.31
N SER A 304 -3.40 6.01 -26.58
CA SER A 304 -4.76 6.32 -26.14
C SER A 304 -5.03 5.93 -24.69
N THR A 305 -6.03 6.58 -24.08
CA THR A 305 -6.48 6.28 -22.72
C THR A 305 -6.83 4.80 -22.53
N ASN A 306 -7.56 4.21 -23.48
CA ASN A 306 -8.00 2.80 -23.39
C ASN A 306 -6.82 1.83 -23.44
N MET A 307 -5.86 2.07 -24.33
CA MET A 307 -4.63 1.24 -24.41
C MET A 307 -3.79 1.40 -23.16
N THR A 308 -3.66 2.62 -22.63
CA THR A 308 -2.96 2.88 -21.36
C THR A 308 -3.66 2.19 -20.20
N ALA A 309 -5.00 2.21 -20.14
CA ALA A 309 -5.78 1.52 -19.12
C ALA A 309 -5.62 0.00 -19.21
N LEU A 310 -5.64 -0.57 -20.42
CA LEU A 310 -5.40 -2.00 -20.65
C LEU A 310 -3.99 -2.40 -20.22
N CYS A 311 -2.98 -1.62 -20.60
CA CYS A 311 -1.61 -1.82 -20.18
C CYS A 311 -1.46 -1.74 -18.65
N HIS A 312 -2.14 -0.77 -18.00
CA HIS A 312 -2.20 -0.64 -16.55
C HIS A 312 -2.84 -1.88 -15.89
N LEU A 313 -3.90 -2.43 -16.50
CA LEU A 313 -4.54 -3.66 -16.04
C LEU A 313 -3.55 -4.84 -16.03
N PHE A 314 -2.85 -5.08 -17.13
CA PHE A 314 -1.86 -6.16 -17.22
C PHE A 314 -0.69 -5.95 -16.26
N ARG A 315 -0.23 -4.70 -16.11
CA ARG A 315 0.78 -4.33 -15.12
C ARG A 315 0.35 -4.69 -13.70
N LYS A 316 -0.87 -4.33 -13.31
CA LYS A 316 -1.44 -4.64 -11.99
C LYS A 316 -1.68 -6.13 -11.80
N ALA A 317 -2.19 -6.82 -12.81
CA ALA A 317 -2.38 -8.27 -12.79
C ALA A 317 -1.05 -8.99 -12.57
N GLY A 318 0.01 -8.59 -13.27
CA GLY A 318 1.36 -9.13 -13.09
C GLY A 318 1.84 -9.00 -11.64
N PHE A 319 1.77 -7.81 -11.05
CA PHE A 319 2.15 -7.61 -9.64
C PHE A 319 1.24 -8.36 -8.65
N SER A 320 -0.04 -8.54 -8.99
CA SER A 320 -0.95 -9.33 -8.16
C SER A 320 -0.63 -10.82 -8.21
N ILE A 321 -0.14 -11.33 -9.34
CA ILE A 321 0.34 -12.70 -9.51
C ILE A 321 1.62 -12.94 -8.70
N SER A 322 2.57 -12.00 -8.70
CA SER A 322 3.85 -12.15 -8.00
C SER A 322 3.72 -12.10 -6.48
N ARG A 323 2.73 -11.37 -5.96
CA ARG A 323 2.62 -11.06 -4.53
C ARG A 323 2.51 -12.27 -3.61
N PRO A 324 1.59 -13.27 -3.83
CA PRO A 324 1.51 -14.45 -2.99
C PRO A 324 2.82 -15.26 -2.98
N ALA A 325 3.45 -15.39 -4.15
CA ALA A 325 4.72 -16.09 -4.29
C ALA A 325 5.86 -15.37 -3.54
N THR A 326 5.86 -14.02 -3.55
CA THR A 326 6.82 -13.20 -2.80
C THR A 326 6.65 -13.37 -1.31
N ASP A 327 5.40 -13.30 -0.80
CA ASP A 327 5.10 -13.45 0.63
C ASP A 327 5.43 -14.84 1.13
N ALA A 328 5.16 -15.88 0.33
CA ALA A 328 5.53 -17.24 0.65
C ALA A 328 7.06 -17.44 0.65
N LEU A 329 7.77 -16.94 -0.37
CA LEU A 329 9.23 -17.03 -0.43
C LEU A 329 9.92 -16.31 0.73
N LYS A 330 9.41 -15.14 1.12
CA LYS A 330 9.85 -14.40 2.30
C LYS A 330 9.69 -15.23 3.58
N ALA A 331 8.57 -15.94 3.73
CA ALA A 331 8.30 -16.79 4.89
C ALA A 331 9.21 -18.02 4.93
N ASP A 332 9.56 -18.61 3.77
CA ASP A 332 10.48 -19.76 3.67
C ASP A 332 11.93 -19.41 4.04
N ILE A 333 12.37 -18.20 3.69
CA ILE A 333 13.72 -17.73 3.95
C ILE A 333 13.90 -17.31 5.42
N ALA A 334 12.81 -16.94 6.09
CA ALA A 334 12.83 -16.42 7.46
C ALA A 334 13.11 -17.53 8.48
N PRO A 335 14.17 -17.42 9.32
CA PRO A 335 14.38 -18.35 10.43
C PRO A 335 13.16 -18.35 11.36
N PRO A 336 12.65 -19.53 11.79
CA PRO A 336 11.45 -19.61 12.63
C PRO A 336 11.54 -18.75 13.89
N GLU A 337 12.71 -18.72 14.54
CA GLU A 337 12.97 -18.02 15.81
C GLU A 337 13.02 -16.49 15.63
N HIS A 338 13.43 -16.01 14.44
CA HIS A 338 13.61 -14.60 14.10
C HIS A 338 12.65 -14.09 13.02
N ARG A 339 11.58 -14.84 12.70
CA ARG A 339 10.67 -14.52 11.59
C ARG A 339 10.08 -13.11 11.68
N GLY A 340 9.63 -12.70 12.87
CA GLY A 340 9.08 -11.35 13.08
C GLY A 340 10.11 -10.25 12.91
N GLU A 341 11.33 -10.45 13.40
CA GLU A 341 12.43 -9.51 13.28
C GLU A 341 12.84 -9.33 11.80
N TYR A 342 12.97 -10.44 11.07
CA TYR A 342 13.27 -10.40 9.64
C TYR A 342 12.18 -9.70 8.81
N PHE A 343 10.90 -9.97 9.11
CA PHE A 343 9.78 -9.28 8.43
C PHE A 343 9.79 -7.78 8.70
N GLY A 344 10.21 -7.37 9.91
CA GLY A 344 10.44 -5.96 10.23
C GLY A 344 11.51 -5.31 9.35
N PHE A 345 12.67 -5.95 9.19
CA PHE A 345 13.74 -5.47 8.32
C PHE A 345 13.33 -5.44 6.84
N TYR A 346 12.62 -6.47 6.36
CA TYR A 346 12.07 -6.50 5.01
C TYR A 346 11.12 -5.31 4.76
N GLN A 347 10.21 -5.07 5.71
CA GLN A 347 9.24 -3.97 5.61
C GLN A 347 9.94 -2.60 5.70
N THR A 348 10.96 -2.48 6.53
CA THR A 348 11.78 -1.25 6.62
C THR A 348 12.48 -0.98 5.29
N ALA A 349 13.11 -1.98 4.68
CA ALA A 349 13.75 -1.84 3.38
C ALA A 349 12.75 -1.39 2.29
N TYR A 350 11.55 -1.99 2.26
CA TYR A 350 10.46 -1.56 1.38
C TYR A 350 10.08 -0.08 1.60
N ARG A 351 9.88 0.32 2.87
CA ARG A 351 9.49 1.68 3.23
C ARG A 351 10.54 2.72 2.88
N VAL A 352 11.82 2.41 3.02
CA VAL A 352 12.92 3.31 2.61
C VAL A 352 12.80 3.62 1.11
N GLY A 353 12.55 2.61 0.27
CA GLY A 353 12.27 2.82 -1.15
C GLY A 353 11.02 3.68 -1.37
N ASP A 354 9.91 3.35 -0.70
CA ASP A 354 8.63 4.05 -0.82
C ASP A 354 8.66 5.52 -0.30
N ILE A 355 9.65 5.88 0.51
CA ILE A 355 9.88 7.26 0.98
C ILE A 355 10.75 8.07 0.00
N ILE A 356 11.83 7.48 -0.51
CA ILE A 356 12.82 8.21 -1.30
C ILE A 356 12.33 8.44 -2.75
N PHE A 357 11.83 7.40 -3.37
CA PHE A 357 11.58 7.39 -4.82
C PHE A 357 10.36 8.18 -5.32
N PRO A 358 9.30 8.47 -4.55
CA PRO A 358 8.26 9.40 -5.00
C PRO A 358 8.78 10.78 -5.34
N VAL A 359 9.72 11.30 -4.54
CA VAL A 359 10.37 12.61 -4.80
C VAL A 359 11.15 12.57 -6.10
N ILE A 360 11.95 11.52 -6.31
CA ILE A 360 12.73 11.35 -7.54
C ILE A 360 11.80 11.22 -8.75
N GLY A 361 10.74 10.40 -8.64
CA GLY A 361 9.81 10.16 -9.74
C GLY A 361 9.10 11.42 -10.20
N THR A 362 8.55 12.21 -9.26
CA THR A 362 7.84 13.44 -9.61
C THR A 362 8.77 14.55 -10.07
N TYR A 363 9.99 14.61 -9.54
CA TYR A 363 11.01 15.53 -10.01
C TYR A 363 11.40 15.23 -11.47
N LEU A 364 11.73 13.99 -11.80
CA LEU A 364 12.05 13.57 -13.16
C LEU A 364 10.88 13.81 -14.12
N TYR A 365 9.66 13.50 -13.70
CA TYR A 365 8.46 13.72 -14.50
C TYR A 365 8.30 15.21 -14.82
N ALA A 366 8.37 16.08 -13.82
CA ALA A 366 8.20 17.53 -13.99
C ALA A 366 9.32 18.17 -14.84
N THR A 367 10.56 17.69 -14.69
CA THR A 367 11.70 18.21 -15.43
C THR A 367 11.62 17.88 -16.91
N TYR A 368 11.21 16.67 -17.25
CA TYR A 368 11.29 16.15 -18.62
C TYR A 368 9.94 16.03 -19.33
N ILE A 369 8.84 16.49 -18.72
CA ILE A 369 7.48 16.31 -19.30
C ILE A 369 7.34 16.89 -20.71
N ALA A 370 7.99 18.02 -21.00
CA ALA A 370 7.95 18.69 -22.29
C ALA A 370 9.03 18.19 -23.28
N GLU A 371 9.98 17.40 -22.81
CA GLU A 371 11.09 16.94 -23.61
C GLU A 371 10.73 15.67 -24.42
N THR A 372 11.45 15.49 -25.51
CA THR A 372 11.36 14.28 -26.33
C THR A 372 12.76 13.84 -26.72
N PHE A 373 13.07 12.60 -26.42
CA PHE A 373 14.40 12.01 -26.68
C PHE A 373 14.34 11.07 -27.88
N ASN A 374 15.23 11.26 -28.86
CA ASN A 374 15.36 10.35 -29.97
C ASN A 374 16.44 9.31 -29.67
N VAL A 375 16.03 8.09 -29.40
CA VAL A 375 16.93 6.96 -29.09
C VAL A 375 16.79 5.91 -30.18
N VAL A 376 17.85 5.66 -30.96
CA VAL A 376 17.89 4.63 -32.02
C VAL A 376 16.68 4.72 -32.98
N GLY A 377 16.29 5.95 -33.36
CA GLY A 377 15.17 6.17 -34.29
C GLY A 377 13.76 6.16 -33.65
N PHE A 378 13.66 5.91 -32.35
CA PHE A 378 12.40 5.98 -31.62
C PHE A 378 12.30 7.30 -30.84
N SER A 379 11.16 7.98 -30.97
CA SER A 379 10.84 9.19 -30.21
C SER A 379 10.25 8.80 -28.85
N ILE A 380 11.00 9.03 -27.78
CA ILE A 380 10.62 8.69 -26.41
C ILE A 380 10.24 9.97 -25.69
N PRO A 381 8.98 10.13 -25.24
CA PRO A 381 8.57 11.29 -24.46
C PRO A 381 9.22 11.28 -23.09
N GLY A 382 9.66 12.44 -22.59
CA GLY A 382 10.43 12.55 -21.36
C GLY A 382 9.64 12.16 -20.09
N TYR A 383 8.31 12.28 -20.12
CA TYR A 383 7.45 11.78 -19.04
C TYR A 383 7.51 10.24 -18.87
N ALA A 384 8.10 9.51 -19.83
CA ALA A 384 8.32 8.06 -19.73
C ALA A 384 9.52 7.69 -18.84
N ILE A 385 10.47 8.61 -18.62
CA ILE A 385 11.71 8.37 -17.86
C ILE A 385 11.45 7.74 -16.48
N PRO A 386 10.59 8.28 -15.61
CA PRO A 386 10.34 7.67 -14.29
C PRO A 386 9.70 6.28 -14.38
N TYR A 387 8.93 5.98 -15.42
CA TYR A 387 8.36 4.65 -15.65
C TYR A 387 9.45 3.65 -16.07
N PHE A 388 10.37 4.08 -16.94
CA PHE A 388 11.51 3.27 -17.36
C PHE A 388 12.46 3.01 -16.18
N LEU A 389 12.76 4.03 -15.40
CA LEU A 389 13.57 3.89 -14.18
C LEU A 389 12.90 2.94 -13.17
N SER A 390 11.58 3.05 -12.97
CA SER A 390 10.80 2.16 -12.12
C SER A 390 10.90 0.70 -12.57
N SER A 391 10.73 0.46 -13.87
CA SER A 391 10.78 -0.89 -14.43
C SER A 391 12.20 -1.48 -14.36
N SER A 392 13.21 -0.69 -14.67
CA SER A 392 14.62 -1.09 -14.57
C SER A 392 15.05 -1.40 -13.13
N LEU A 393 14.67 -0.52 -12.17
CA LEU A 393 14.93 -0.73 -10.74
C LEU A 393 14.29 -2.03 -10.24
N GLY A 394 13.04 -2.28 -10.63
CA GLY A 394 12.33 -3.49 -10.26
C GLY A 394 12.91 -4.75 -10.92
N LEU A 395 13.34 -4.68 -12.18
CA LEU A 395 14.03 -5.78 -12.86
C LEU A 395 15.37 -6.09 -12.20
N MET A 396 16.14 -5.08 -11.80
CA MET A 396 17.39 -5.27 -11.06
C MET A 396 17.15 -6.07 -9.77
N GLY A 397 16.12 -5.70 -8.99
CA GLY A 397 15.75 -6.46 -7.80
C GLY A 397 15.32 -7.89 -8.10
N LEU A 398 14.49 -8.08 -9.14
CA LEU A 398 14.05 -9.40 -9.58
C LEU A 398 15.23 -10.28 -10.02
N LEU A 399 16.09 -9.79 -10.89
CA LEU A 399 17.26 -10.55 -11.38
C LEU A 399 18.18 -10.94 -10.24
N THR A 400 18.47 -9.99 -9.31
CA THR A 400 19.27 -10.28 -8.12
C THR A 400 18.63 -11.40 -7.29
N LEU A 401 17.30 -11.36 -7.10
CA LEU A 401 16.57 -12.40 -6.37
C LEU A 401 16.68 -13.76 -7.11
N LEU A 402 16.48 -13.79 -8.42
CA LEU A 402 16.51 -15.03 -9.20
C LEU A 402 17.89 -15.68 -9.21
N ILE A 403 18.96 -14.89 -9.21
CA ILE A 403 20.34 -15.38 -9.23
C ILE A 403 20.77 -15.90 -7.84
N PHE A 404 20.56 -15.11 -6.80
CA PHE A 404 21.18 -15.36 -5.49
C PHE A 404 20.31 -16.12 -4.48
N VAL A 405 18.97 -16.14 -4.65
CA VAL A 405 18.10 -16.91 -3.77
C VAL A 405 17.97 -18.34 -4.29
N LYS A 406 18.51 -19.31 -3.59
CA LYS A 406 18.31 -20.73 -3.88
C LYS A 406 17.01 -21.20 -3.24
N THR A 407 16.08 -21.75 -4.01
CA THR A 407 14.88 -22.44 -3.50
C THR A 407 15.20 -23.92 -3.27
N GLN A 408 14.99 -24.42 -2.07
CA GLN A 408 14.91 -25.87 -1.88
C GLN A 408 13.65 -26.37 -2.58
N ARG A 409 13.78 -27.32 -3.50
CA ARG A 409 12.62 -28.00 -4.07
C ARG A 409 11.95 -28.81 -2.95
N TYR A 410 10.66 -28.65 -2.79
CA TYR A 410 9.82 -29.37 -1.81
C TYR A 410 9.75 -30.89 -2.06
N SER A 411 10.45 -31.41 -3.07
CA SER A 411 10.43 -32.85 -3.46
C SER A 411 11.29 -33.76 -2.59
N ASP A 412 12.20 -33.22 -1.75
CA ASP A 412 13.16 -34.08 -1.06
C ASP A 412 12.80 -34.45 0.39
N THR A 413 11.75 -33.86 0.96
CA THR A 413 11.31 -34.20 2.32
C THR A 413 10.17 -35.23 2.38
N ALA A 414 9.46 -35.46 1.29
CA ALA A 414 8.42 -36.48 1.23
C ALA A 414 8.96 -37.92 1.02
N SER A 415 10.21 -38.07 0.54
CA SER A 415 10.83 -39.38 0.30
C SER A 415 11.71 -39.90 1.46
N LYS A 416 11.96 -39.07 2.48
CA LYS A 416 12.74 -39.46 3.67
C LYS A 416 11.95 -39.76 4.94
N GLY A 417 10.60 -39.70 4.85
CA GLY A 417 9.70 -39.97 5.97
C GLY A 417 8.99 -41.34 5.92
N GLY A 418 9.39 -42.22 5.04
CA GLY A 418 8.79 -43.51 4.86
C GLY A 418 9.73 -44.67 5.20
N ASP A 419 10.37 -44.69 6.36
CA ASP A 419 10.95 -45.93 6.96
C ASP A 419 11.39 -45.59 8.38
N ILE A 420 10.47 -45.56 9.32
CA ILE A 420 10.68 -45.98 10.71
C ILE A 420 9.32 -46.52 11.18
N ILE A 421 9.34 -47.80 11.41
CA ILE A 421 8.32 -48.70 12.01
C ILE A 421 7.80 -48.15 13.33
#